data_9cf0fa2e2b4e48c8bd042b24bf10ce71
#
_entry.id   9cf0fa2e2b4e48c8bd042b24bf10ce71
#
_cell.length_a   1.000
_cell.length_b   1.000
_cell.length_c   1.000
_cell.angle_alpha   90.00
_cell.angle_beta   90.00
_cell.angle_gamma   90.00
#
_symmetry.space_group_name_H-M   'P 1'
#
loop_
_entity.id
_entity.type
_entity.pdbx_description
1 polymer ?
#
loop_
_entity_poly.entity_id
_entity_poly.type
_entity_poly.pdbx_seq_one_letter_code
_entity_poly.pdbx_strand_id
1 'polypeptide(L)'
;MTTRHDSPRLSVIIPVLDEAAGIADLLQSLQALRHNGAEIIVVDGGSADDTRRLAAPHVDQLVSASRGRGCQMNAGAAAARGSTLLFLHADTRLPPSASMLIARAIDQGATWGRFDVRIEGDATGLGLIARMMNLRSRITGIATGDQAIFATRAAFTATGGFADIPLMEDIDFSRRMRTFSRPACLSEKVITSGRRWEKHGVLRTILTMWLLRLRFFFGANPNNLAREYGYAPRQH
;
A
#
# COMPACT_ATOMS: atom_id res chain seq x y z
N MET A 1 30.01 25.81 1.19
CA MET A 1 28.58 25.72 0.82
C MET A 1 28.08 24.40 1.33
N THR A 2 27.48 24.37 2.51
CA THR A 2 26.89 23.19 3.13
C THR A 2 25.54 22.92 2.43
N THR A 3 25.48 21.92 1.58
CA THR A 3 24.20 21.41 1.05
C THR A 3 23.35 20.94 2.24
N ARG A 4 22.35 21.73 2.62
CA ARG A 4 21.27 21.23 3.45
C ARG A 4 20.68 20.02 2.69
N HIS A 5 20.92 18.83 3.18
CA HIS A 5 20.11 17.68 2.85
C HIS A 5 18.72 17.94 3.48
N ASP A 6 17.88 18.69 2.76
CA ASP A 6 16.48 18.77 3.15
C ASP A 6 15.93 17.34 3.16
N SER A 7 15.38 16.94 4.31
CA SER A 7 14.74 15.62 4.44
C SER A 7 13.67 15.49 3.36
N PRO A 8 13.52 14.32 2.71
CA PRO A 8 12.53 14.13 1.66
C PRO A 8 11.13 14.45 2.19
N ARG A 9 10.31 15.11 1.40
CA ARG A 9 8.91 15.35 1.80
C ARG A 9 8.09 14.08 1.76
N LEU A 10 8.43 13.14 0.88
CA LEU A 10 7.70 11.89 0.63
C LEU A 10 8.66 10.70 0.70
N SER A 11 8.29 9.67 1.48
CA SER A 11 8.90 8.34 1.44
C SER A 11 7.88 7.32 0.91
N VAL A 12 8.25 6.62 -0.16
CA VAL A 12 7.46 5.53 -0.75
C VAL A 12 7.96 4.21 -0.17
N ILE A 13 7.09 3.49 0.51
CA ILE A 13 7.37 2.25 1.22
C ILE A 13 6.70 1.10 0.46
N ILE A 14 7.50 0.13 0.01
CA ILE A 14 7.07 -0.96 -0.85
C ILE A 14 7.37 -2.28 -0.16
N PRO A 15 6.37 -2.94 0.47
CA PRO A 15 6.54 -4.28 1.00
C PRO A 15 6.60 -5.30 -0.14
N VAL A 16 7.61 -6.17 -0.13
CA VAL A 16 7.84 -7.18 -1.16
C VAL A 16 8.03 -8.58 -0.55
N LEU A 17 7.59 -9.60 -1.28
CA LEU A 17 7.88 -11.00 -1.01
C LEU A 17 7.73 -11.78 -2.32
N ASP A 18 8.85 -12.29 -2.85
CA ASP A 18 8.92 -13.06 -4.11
C ASP A 18 8.27 -12.31 -5.30
N GLU A 19 8.73 -11.08 -5.55
CA GLU A 19 8.21 -10.18 -6.59
C GLU A 19 9.25 -9.92 -7.72
N ALA A 20 10.23 -10.84 -7.92
CA ALA A 20 11.29 -10.68 -8.92
C ALA A 20 10.76 -10.40 -10.32
N ALA A 21 9.58 -10.95 -10.67
CA ALA A 21 8.98 -10.79 -12.00
C ALA A 21 8.54 -9.35 -12.34
N GLY A 22 8.27 -8.50 -11.34
CA GLY A 22 7.71 -7.15 -11.58
C GLY A 22 8.42 -6.02 -10.86
N ILE A 23 9.30 -6.32 -9.90
CA ILE A 23 9.90 -5.29 -9.04
C ILE A 23 10.76 -4.30 -9.80
N ALA A 24 11.53 -4.75 -10.80
CA ALA A 24 12.39 -3.87 -11.59
C ALA A 24 11.58 -2.83 -12.38
N ASP A 25 10.51 -3.24 -13.03
CA ASP A 25 9.63 -2.36 -13.81
C ASP A 25 8.93 -1.34 -12.91
N LEU A 26 8.43 -1.80 -11.75
CA LEU A 26 7.84 -0.90 -10.76
C LEU A 26 8.85 0.17 -10.32
N LEU A 27 10.03 -0.25 -9.88
CA LEU A 27 11.05 0.68 -9.37
C LEU A 27 11.57 1.62 -10.47
N GLN A 28 11.67 1.15 -11.72
CA GLN A 28 11.99 2.00 -12.86
C GLN A 28 10.92 3.10 -13.05
N SER A 29 9.64 2.77 -12.90
CA SER A 29 8.54 3.76 -12.99
C SER A 29 8.60 4.83 -11.89
N LEU A 30 9.26 4.55 -10.77
CA LEU A 30 9.41 5.47 -9.64
C LEU A 30 10.67 6.34 -9.71
N GLN A 31 11.59 6.13 -10.70
CA GLN A 31 12.85 6.88 -10.76
C GLN A 31 12.62 8.38 -10.96
N ALA A 32 11.63 8.79 -11.73
CA ALA A 32 11.31 10.21 -11.88
C ALA A 32 10.89 10.84 -10.52
N LEU A 33 10.12 10.09 -9.72
CA LEU A 33 9.72 10.51 -8.38
C LEU A 33 10.94 10.64 -7.45
N ARG A 34 11.84 9.66 -7.50
CA ARG A 34 13.10 9.64 -6.74
C ARG A 34 14.02 10.80 -7.10
N HIS A 35 14.21 11.07 -8.39
CA HIS A 35 15.01 12.20 -8.87
C HIS A 35 14.41 13.56 -8.43
N ASN A 36 13.11 13.63 -8.22
CA ASN A 36 12.41 14.79 -7.68
C ASN A 36 12.40 14.85 -6.14
N GLY A 37 13.26 14.08 -5.48
CA GLY A 37 13.50 14.17 -4.04
C GLY A 37 12.60 13.27 -3.17
N ALA A 38 11.83 12.35 -3.74
CA ALA A 38 11.18 11.32 -2.95
C ALA A 38 12.17 10.22 -2.56
N GLU A 39 11.99 9.64 -1.39
CA GLU A 39 12.76 8.48 -0.91
C GLU A 39 12.01 7.19 -1.26
N ILE A 40 12.72 6.22 -1.85
CA ILE A 40 12.17 4.91 -2.20
C ILE A 40 12.74 3.85 -1.27
N ILE A 41 11.87 3.17 -0.53
CA ILE A 41 12.22 2.15 0.46
C ILE A 41 11.53 0.85 0.08
N VAL A 42 12.31 -0.18 -0.25
CA VAL A 42 11.80 -1.54 -0.41
C VAL A 42 12.00 -2.30 0.90
N VAL A 43 10.94 -2.96 1.36
CA VAL A 43 10.97 -3.76 2.59
C VAL A 43 10.70 -5.21 2.25
N ASP A 44 11.75 -6.02 2.31
CA ASP A 44 11.72 -7.43 1.96
C ASP A 44 11.29 -8.30 3.16
N GLY A 45 10.28 -9.12 2.94
CA GLY A 45 9.72 -10.06 3.92
C GLY A 45 10.40 -11.43 3.95
N GLY A 46 11.62 -11.56 3.39
CA GLY A 46 12.35 -12.81 3.27
C GLY A 46 12.11 -13.50 1.94
N SER A 47 12.24 -12.77 0.83
CA SER A 47 12.13 -13.33 -0.53
C SER A 47 13.19 -14.39 -0.77
N ALA A 48 12.76 -15.48 -1.41
CA ALA A 48 13.63 -16.60 -1.82
C ALA A 48 14.14 -16.47 -3.27
N ASP A 49 13.55 -15.56 -4.03
CA ASP A 49 13.89 -15.27 -5.43
C ASP A 49 14.84 -14.05 -5.56
N ASP A 50 15.05 -13.60 -6.78
CA ASP A 50 15.96 -12.47 -7.10
C ASP A 50 15.39 -11.07 -6.72
N THR A 51 14.27 -10.98 -6.03
CA THR A 51 13.61 -9.69 -5.68
C THR A 51 14.59 -8.68 -5.09
N ARG A 52 15.38 -9.08 -4.10
CA ARG A 52 16.35 -8.19 -3.41
C ARG A 52 17.44 -7.71 -4.36
N ARG A 53 18.01 -8.62 -5.16
CA ARG A 53 19.08 -8.31 -6.13
C ARG A 53 18.60 -7.31 -7.19
N LEU A 54 17.37 -7.49 -7.68
CA LEU A 54 16.77 -6.61 -8.69
C LEU A 54 16.35 -5.26 -8.11
N ALA A 55 15.95 -5.20 -6.85
CA ALA A 55 15.53 -3.95 -6.20
C ALA A 55 16.71 -3.04 -5.82
N ALA A 56 17.82 -3.62 -5.35
CA ALA A 56 18.94 -2.90 -4.74
C ALA A 56 19.46 -1.67 -5.53
N PRO A 57 19.65 -1.72 -6.88
CA PRO A 57 20.18 -0.57 -7.62
C PRO A 57 19.18 0.59 -7.78
N HIS A 58 17.90 0.40 -7.49
CA HIS A 58 16.81 1.33 -7.80
C HIS A 58 16.18 2.00 -6.57
N VAL A 59 16.69 1.77 -5.37
CA VAL A 59 16.12 2.24 -4.11
C VAL A 59 17.12 3.05 -3.30
N ASP A 60 16.61 3.84 -2.36
CA ASP A 60 17.44 4.55 -1.37
C ASP A 60 17.73 3.67 -0.16
N GLN A 61 16.79 2.77 0.17
CA GLN A 61 16.96 1.80 1.24
C GLN A 61 16.31 0.46 0.88
N LEU A 62 17.01 -0.63 1.22
CA LEU A 62 16.52 -2.00 1.14
C LEU A 62 16.53 -2.58 2.56
N VAL A 63 15.36 -2.66 3.17
CA VAL A 63 15.16 -3.07 4.56
C VAL A 63 14.70 -4.53 4.60
N SER A 64 15.17 -5.30 5.57
CA SER A 64 14.63 -6.63 5.85
C SER A 64 13.69 -6.57 7.05
N ALA A 65 12.56 -7.25 6.96
CA ALA A 65 11.59 -7.33 8.04
C ALA A 65 10.97 -8.73 8.11
N SER A 66 10.30 -9.04 9.20
CA SER A 66 9.50 -10.25 9.29
C SER A 66 8.41 -10.25 8.22
N ARG A 67 8.12 -11.42 7.67
CA ARG A 67 7.05 -11.62 6.69
C ARG A 67 5.71 -11.09 7.22
N GLY A 68 5.03 -10.30 6.43
CA GLY A 68 3.70 -9.74 6.71
C GLY A 68 3.64 -8.26 6.36
N ARG A 69 2.62 -7.86 5.59
CA ARG A 69 2.51 -6.49 5.07
C ARG A 69 2.55 -5.44 6.17
N GLY A 70 1.80 -5.64 7.26
CA GLY A 70 1.79 -4.71 8.39
C GLY A 70 3.18 -4.49 8.98
N CYS A 71 3.92 -5.57 9.28
CA CYS A 71 5.29 -5.51 9.78
C CYS A 71 6.24 -4.84 8.80
N GLN A 72 6.17 -5.22 7.52
CA GLN A 72 7.03 -4.65 6.48
C GLN A 72 6.76 -3.15 6.31
N MET A 73 5.49 -2.73 6.23
CA MET A 73 5.13 -1.32 6.14
C MET A 73 5.56 -0.52 7.36
N ASN A 74 5.45 -1.07 8.56
CA ASN A 74 5.93 -0.45 9.80
C ASN A 74 7.46 -0.32 9.81
N ALA A 75 8.19 -1.36 9.40
CA ALA A 75 9.66 -1.32 9.30
C ALA A 75 10.12 -0.26 8.30
N GLY A 76 9.45 -0.17 7.14
CA GLY A 76 9.71 0.88 6.16
C GLY A 76 9.41 2.27 6.69
N ALA A 77 8.32 2.45 7.42
CA ALA A 77 7.96 3.72 8.05
C ALA A 77 8.97 4.15 9.13
N ALA A 78 9.53 3.20 9.87
CA ALA A 78 10.59 3.46 10.84
C ALA A 78 11.91 3.89 10.18
N ALA A 79 12.26 3.29 9.03
CA ALA A 79 13.45 3.63 8.27
C ALA A 79 13.31 4.92 7.46
N ALA A 80 12.08 5.30 7.12
CA ALA A 80 11.78 6.46 6.28
C ALA A 80 12.17 7.78 6.92
N ARG A 81 12.57 8.78 6.10
CA ARG A 81 12.96 10.14 6.54
C ARG A 81 11.91 11.20 6.16
N GLY A 82 11.01 10.88 5.23
CA GLY A 82 10.00 11.81 4.74
C GLY A 82 8.96 12.19 5.79
N SER A 83 8.43 13.38 5.70
CA SER A 83 7.33 13.85 6.55
C SER A 83 5.98 13.23 6.17
N THR A 84 5.87 12.72 4.95
CA THR A 84 4.71 11.99 4.42
C THR A 84 5.16 10.59 4.00
N LEU A 85 4.38 9.58 4.37
CA LEU A 85 4.60 8.18 4.06
C LEU A 85 3.56 7.74 3.03
N LEU A 86 3.99 7.06 1.97
CA LEU A 86 3.13 6.44 0.96
C LEU A 86 3.40 4.94 0.95
N PHE A 87 2.37 4.14 1.16
CA PHE A 87 2.44 2.68 1.16
C PHE A 87 1.96 2.16 -0.19
N LEU A 88 2.87 1.57 -0.96
CA LEU A 88 2.64 1.13 -2.33
C LEU A 88 2.85 -0.37 -2.45
N HIS A 89 1.86 -1.10 -2.96
CA HIS A 89 2.03 -2.53 -3.25
C HIS A 89 2.93 -2.75 -4.46
N ALA A 90 3.65 -3.87 -4.49
CA ALA A 90 4.61 -4.20 -5.53
C ALA A 90 3.98 -4.40 -6.93
N ASP A 91 2.68 -4.59 -7.01
CA ASP A 91 1.91 -4.74 -8.24
C ASP A 91 1.07 -3.49 -8.60
N THR A 92 1.37 -2.35 -7.98
CA THR A 92 0.60 -1.11 -8.16
C THR A 92 1.49 0.02 -8.67
N ARG A 93 1.09 0.68 -9.75
CA ARG A 93 1.78 1.82 -10.35
C ARG A 93 1.11 3.14 -10.00
N LEU A 94 1.93 4.14 -9.65
CA LEU A 94 1.48 5.50 -9.33
C LEU A 94 1.22 6.32 -10.62
N PRO A 95 0.30 7.29 -10.59
CA PRO A 95 0.23 8.31 -11.64
C PRO A 95 1.47 9.23 -11.55
N PRO A 96 1.95 9.79 -12.67
CA PRO A 96 3.12 10.70 -12.68
C PRO A 96 2.99 11.89 -11.74
N SER A 97 1.78 12.36 -11.50
CA SER A 97 1.45 13.48 -10.61
C SER A 97 1.34 13.11 -9.12
N ALA A 98 1.63 11.87 -8.72
CA ALA A 98 1.34 11.37 -7.37
C ALA A 98 1.93 12.24 -6.26
N SER A 99 3.22 12.62 -6.33
CA SER A 99 3.84 13.45 -5.28
C SER A 99 3.21 14.83 -5.15
N MET A 100 2.90 15.47 -6.27
CA MET A 100 2.25 16.78 -6.30
C MET A 100 0.84 16.71 -5.69
N LEU A 101 0.07 15.67 -6.02
CA LEU A 101 -1.29 15.49 -5.53
C LEU A 101 -1.31 15.21 -4.03
N ILE A 102 -0.39 14.37 -3.54
CA ILE A 102 -0.22 14.11 -2.11
C ILE A 102 0.18 15.40 -1.38
N ALA A 103 1.21 16.10 -1.88
CA ALA A 103 1.67 17.34 -1.27
C ALA A 103 0.52 18.35 -1.17
N ARG A 104 -0.23 18.57 -2.26
CA ARG A 104 -1.39 19.46 -2.28
C ARG A 104 -2.46 19.04 -1.25
N ALA A 105 -2.77 17.76 -1.14
CA ALA A 105 -3.74 17.29 -0.16
C ALA A 105 -3.28 17.57 1.28
N ILE A 106 -2.00 17.30 1.58
CA ILE A 106 -1.42 17.57 2.90
C ILE A 106 -1.38 19.08 3.20
N ASP A 107 -0.98 19.91 2.23
CA ASP A 107 -0.97 21.37 2.36
C ASP A 107 -2.39 21.95 2.57
N GLN A 108 -3.44 21.25 2.10
CA GLN A 108 -4.85 21.55 2.36
C GLN A 108 -5.38 21.00 3.69
N GLY A 109 -4.50 20.42 4.52
CA GLY A 109 -4.84 19.95 5.87
C GLY A 109 -5.23 18.47 5.96
N ALA A 110 -5.09 17.67 4.89
CA ALA A 110 -5.30 16.24 4.99
C ALA A 110 -4.20 15.59 5.84
N THR A 111 -4.57 14.73 6.78
CA THR A 111 -3.62 13.95 7.56
C THR A 111 -3.29 12.60 6.93
N TRP A 112 -4.19 12.11 6.07
CA TRP A 112 -4.04 10.88 5.31
C TRP A 112 -5.01 10.85 4.12
N GLY A 113 -4.79 9.88 3.25
CA GLY A 113 -5.65 9.68 2.09
C GLY A 113 -5.25 8.47 1.27
N ARG A 114 -5.85 8.40 0.09
CA ARG A 114 -5.63 7.31 -0.86
C ARG A 114 -5.95 7.77 -2.30
N PHE A 115 -5.49 7.04 -3.27
CA PHE A 115 -5.85 7.22 -4.67
C PHE A 115 -7.09 6.40 -5.05
N ASP A 116 -7.84 6.83 -6.05
CA ASP A 116 -8.73 5.91 -6.74
C ASP A 116 -7.91 4.81 -7.43
N VAL A 117 -8.51 3.63 -7.60
CA VAL A 117 -7.85 2.48 -8.24
C VAL A 117 -8.46 2.22 -9.61
N ARG A 118 -7.60 1.80 -10.55
CA ARG A 118 -7.96 1.10 -11.78
C ARG A 118 -7.32 -0.29 -11.71
N ILE A 119 -8.08 -1.32 -11.99
CA ILE A 119 -7.58 -2.69 -12.05
C ILE A 119 -7.28 -3.00 -13.51
N GLU A 120 -6.04 -3.40 -13.79
CA GLU A 120 -5.57 -3.78 -15.13
C GLU A 120 -5.58 -5.30 -15.28
N GLY A 121 -6.11 -5.78 -16.40
CA GLY A 121 -6.23 -7.20 -16.73
C GLY A 121 -7.34 -7.45 -17.74
N ASP A 122 -7.44 -8.70 -18.21
CA ASP A 122 -8.36 -9.12 -19.29
C ASP A 122 -9.71 -9.60 -18.76
N ALA A 123 -9.87 -9.78 -17.44
CA ALA A 123 -11.12 -10.28 -16.88
C ALA A 123 -12.25 -9.26 -17.02
N THR A 124 -13.39 -9.73 -17.54
CA THR A 124 -14.59 -8.90 -17.70
C THR A 124 -15.08 -8.37 -16.34
N GLY A 125 -15.41 -7.07 -16.29
CA GLY A 125 -16.00 -6.45 -15.09
C GLY A 125 -15.01 -5.77 -14.14
N LEU A 126 -13.68 -5.84 -14.37
CA LEU A 126 -12.67 -5.18 -13.53
C LEU A 126 -12.91 -3.67 -13.38
N GLY A 127 -13.39 -3.01 -14.45
CA GLY A 127 -13.73 -1.58 -14.39
C GLY A 127 -14.90 -1.28 -13.44
N LEU A 128 -15.92 -2.13 -13.38
CA LEU A 128 -17.03 -1.99 -12.45
C LEU A 128 -16.58 -2.22 -11.01
N ILE A 129 -15.74 -3.25 -10.79
CA ILE A 129 -15.17 -3.54 -9.47
C ILE A 129 -14.38 -2.36 -8.96
N ALA A 130 -13.48 -1.79 -9.79
CA ALA A 130 -12.69 -0.62 -9.43
C ALA A 130 -13.58 0.59 -9.05
N ARG A 131 -14.66 0.83 -9.81
CA ARG A 131 -15.64 1.88 -9.49
C ARG A 131 -16.32 1.63 -8.14
N MET A 132 -16.74 0.39 -7.88
CA MET A 132 -17.37 0.03 -6.59
C MET A 132 -16.38 0.16 -5.42
N MET A 133 -15.11 -0.22 -5.61
CA MET A 133 -14.05 -0.04 -4.60
C MET A 133 -13.85 1.44 -4.26
N ASN A 134 -13.75 2.29 -5.28
CA ASN A 134 -13.59 3.73 -5.12
C ASN A 134 -14.80 4.36 -4.42
N LEU A 135 -16.01 4.03 -4.86
CA LEU A 135 -17.25 4.53 -4.24
C LEU A 135 -17.37 4.09 -2.78
N ARG A 136 -17.18 2.81 -2.49
CA ARG A 136 -17.18 2.29 -1.12
C ARG A 136 -16.20 3.05 -0.24
N SER A 137 -14.95 3.22 -0.72
CA SER A 137 -13.91 3.92 0.03
C SER A 137 -14.27 5.38 0.31
N ARG A 138 -14.90 6.08 -0.64
CA ARG A 138 -15.39 7.46 -0.44
C ARG A 138 -16.50 7.53 0.61
N ILE A 139 -17.44 6.59 0.58
CA ILE A 139 -18.59 6.57 1.51
C ILE A 139 -18.12 6.16 2.92
N THR A 140 -17.38 5.07 3.01
CA THR A 140 -17.00 4.47 4.29
C THR A 140 -15.77 5.10 4.92
N GLY A 141 -14.91 5.76 4.13
CA GLY A 141 -13.60 6.22 4.57
C GLY A 141 -12.61 5.06 4.84
N ILE A 142 -12.91 3.84 4.33
CA ILE A 142 -12.02 2.69 4.46
C ILE A 142 -11.24 2.51 3.16
N ALA A 143 -9.94 2.74 3.20
CA ALA A 143 -9.01 2.46 2.11
C ALA A 143 -8.51 1.02 2.15
N THR A 144 -8.08 0.50 1.01
CA THR A 144 -7.39 -0.79 0.89
C THR A 144 -6.00 -0.59 0.30
N GLY A 145 -5.07 -1.51 0.57
CA GLY A 145 -3.67 -1.35 0.22
C GLY A 145 -3.40 -1.12 -1.27
N ASP A 146 -4.25 -1.67 -2.14
CA ASP A 146 -4.25 -1.44 -3.59
C ASP A 146 -4.62 -0.01 -4.04
N GLN A 147 -5.07 0.84 -3.10
CA GLN A 147 -5.37 2.25 -3.33
C GLN A 147 -4.20 3.20 -2.98
N ALA A 148 -3.01 2.69 -2.72
CA ALA A 148 -1.82 3.46 -2.34
C ALA A 148 -2.13 4.48 -1.22
N ILE A 149 -2.23 3.98 0.00
CA ILE A 149 -2.53 4.78 1.19
C ILE A 149 -1.35 5.69 1.50
N PHE A 150 -1.62 6.98 1.76
CA PHE A 150 -0.62 7.91 2.26
C PHE A 150 -1.07 8.53 3.59
N ALA A 151 -0.10 8.88 4.42
CA ALA A 151 -0.37 9.56 5.69
C ALA A 151 0.80 10.47 6.07
N THR A 152 0.53 11.54 6.82
CA THR A 152 1.60 12.27 7.49
C THR A 152 2.27 11.35 8.51
N ARG A 153 3.59 11.48 8.68
CA ARG A 153 4.33 10.71 9.68
C ARG A 153 3.72 10.90 11.09
N ALA A 154 3.33 12.13 11.42
CA ALA A 154 2.71 12.44 12.70
C ALA A 154 1.42 11.62 12.93
N ALA A 155 0.50 11.60 11.94
CA ALA A 155 -0.74 10.85 12.04
C ALA A 155 -0.49 9.34 12.05
N PHE A 156 0.45 8.84 11.24
CA PHE A 156 0.85 7.43 11.23
C PHE A 156 1.37 6.98 12.61
N THR A 157 2.27 7.77 13.21
CA THR A 157 2.84 7.49 14.54
C THR A 157 1.76 7.56 15.63
N ALA A 158 0.91 8.60 15.61
CA ALA A 158 -0.17 8.76 16.58
C ALA A 158 -1.19 7.60 16.53
N THR A 159 -1.37 6.99 15.34
CA THR A 159 -2.26 5.82 15.16
C THR A 159 -1.61 4.52 15.63
N GLY A 160 -0.29 4.50 15.87
CA GLY A 160 0.47 3.29 16.18
C GLY A 160 0.81 2.42 14.96
N GLY A 161 0.74 2.98 13.76
CA GLY A 161 1.07 2.28 12.50
C GLY A 161 0.07 1.19 12.11
N PHE A 162 0.48 0.24 11.28
CA PHE A 162 -0.33 -0.92 10.91
C PHE A 162 -0.35 -1.96 12.02
N ALA A 163 -1.50 -2.60 12.24
CA ALA A 163 -1.57 -3.74 13.13
C ALA A 163 -0.75 -4.92 12.60
N ASP A 164 -0.09 -5.65 13.49
CA ASP A 164 0.64 -6.87 13.14
C ASP A 164 -0.31 -8.06 12.97
N ILE A 165 -1.13 -8.00 11.95
CA ILE A 165 -2.09 -9.03 11.56
C ILE A 165 -1.82 -9.48 10.12
N PRO A 166 -2.04 -10.76 9.78
CA PRO A 166 -1.68 -11.30 8.48
C PRO A 166 -2.61 -10.87 7.35
N LEU A 167 -3.80 -10.34 7.66
CA LEU A 167 -4.80 -9.87 6.71
C LEU A 167 -5.67 -8.78 7.35
N MET A 168 -6.17 -7.83 6.55
CA MET A 168 -7.04 -6.69 6.94
C MET A 168 -6.29 -5.59 7.71
N GLU A 169 -4.97 -5.54 7.64
CA GLU A 169 -4.12 -4.51 8.24
C GLU A 169 -4.46 -3.10 7.72
N ASP A 170 -4.83 -2.99 6.44
CA ASP A 170 -5.26 -1.77 5.77
C ASP A 170 -6.64 -1.29 6.26
N ILE A 171 -7.57 -2.21 6.45
CA ILE A 171 -8.90 -1.92 6.99
C ILE A 171 -8.81 -1.46 8.44
N ASP A 172 -8.03 -2.16 9.27
CA ASP A 172 -7.80 -1.79 10.65
C ASP A 172 -7.14 -0.41 10.75
N PHE A 173 -6.08 -0.18 9.98
CA PHE A 173 -5.42 1.13 9.89
C PHE A 173 -6.40 2.23 9.49
N SER A 174 -7.18 2.01 8.44
CA SER A 174 -8.19 2.97 7.98
C SER A 174 -9.22 3.29 9.07
N ARG A 175 -9.68 2.27 9.82
CA ARG A 175 -10.63 2.48 10.94
C ARG A 175 -10.04 3.39 12.01
N ARG A 176 -8.78 3.16 12.40
CA ARG A 176 -8.09 4.00 13.38
C ARG A 176 -7.81 5.40 12.85
N MET A 177 -7.36 5.54 11.60
CA MET A 177 -7.15 6.86 10.97
C MET A 177 -8.43 7.70 10.87
N ARG A 178 -9.59 7.06 10.67
CA ARG A 178 -10.88 7.76 10.64
C ARG A 178 -11.25 8.44 11.96
N THR A 179 -10.69 8.04 13.09
CA THR A 179 -10.91 8.74 14.37
C THR A 179 -10.21 10.11 14.40
N PHE A 180 -9.18 10.31 13.57
CA PHE A 180 -8.49 11.60 13.42
C PHE A 180 -9.15 12.47 12.35
N SER A 181 -9.36 11.92 11.15
CA SER A 181 -9.98 12.65 10.04
C SER A 181 -10.50 11.69 8.97
N ARG A 182 -11.38 12.18 8.09
CA ARG A 182 -11.73 11.46 6.86
C ARG A 182 -10.53 11.45 5.89
N PRO A 183 -10.38 10.38 5.06
CA PRO A 183 -9.30 10.33 4.08
C PRO A 183 -9.51 11.36 2.95
N ALA A 184 -8.43 11.98 2.50
CA ALA A 184 -8.41 12.63 1.20
C ALA A 184 -8.51 11.57 0.11
N CYS A 185 -9.57 11.62 -0.69
CA CYS A 185 -9.83 10.67 -1.76
C CYS A 185 -9.40 11.27 -3.10
N LEU A 186 -8.14 11.05 -3.50
CA LEU A 186 -7.62 11.53 -4.77
C LEU A 186 -8.28 10.79 -5.94
N SER A 187 -8.77 11.53 -6.94
CA SER A 187 -9.52 10.98 -8.08
C SER A 187 -8.62 10.41 -9.17
N GLU A 188 -7.37 10.81 -9.19
CA GLU A 188 -6.35 10.19 -10.03
C GLU A 188 -6.17 8.73 -9.59
N LYS A 189 -5.91 7.88 -10.61
CA LYS A 189 -5.95 6.44 -10.40
C LYS A 189 -4.54 5.87 -10.33
N VAL A 190 -4.30 5.10 -9.29
CA VAL A 190 -3.25 4.09 -9.34
C VAL A 190 -3.72 2.90 -10.17
N ILE A 191 -2.78 2.19 -10.77
CA ILE A 191 -3.06 1.01 -11.60
C ILE A 191 -2.54 -0.21 -10.87
N THR A 192 -3.44 -1.09 -10.45
CA THR A 192 -3.09 -2.35 -9.78
C THR A 192 -3.39 -3.55 -10.67
N SER A 193 -2.66 -4.64 -10.45
CA SER A 193 -2.80 -5.87 -11.23
C SER A 193 -4.11 -6.60 -10.94
N GLY A 194 -4.76 -7.07 -12.02
CA GLY A 194 -5.92 -7.96 -11.99
C GLY A 194 -5.60 -9.44 -11.85
N ARG A 195 -4.32 -9.84 -11.76
CA ARG A 195 -3.85 -11.26 -11.72
C ARG A 195 -4.67 -12.15 -10.77
N ARG A 196 -5.06 -11.61 -9.62
CA ARG A 196 -5.85 -12.36 -8.63
C ARG A 196 -7.27 -12.65 -9.12
N TRP A 197 -7.88 -11.67 -9.77
CA TRP A 197 -9.22 -11.78 -10.35
C TRP A 197 -9.26 -12.79 -11.50
N GLU A 198 -8.21 -12.82 -12.30
CA GLU A 198 -8.03 -13.77 -13.41
C GLU A 198 -7.81 -15.18 -12.89
N LYS A 199 -6.95 -15.34 -11.88
CA LYS A 199 -6.61 -16.66 -11.31
C LYS A 199 -7.78 -17.34 -10.59
N HIS A 200 -8.61 -16.60 -9.87
CA HIS A 200 -9.64 -17.16 -8.99
C HIS A 200 -11.07 -16.90 -9.49
N GLY A 201 -11.23 -16.14 -10.57
CA GLY A 201 -12.51 -15.70 -11.10
C GLY A 201 -13.09 -14.50 -10.32
N VAL A 202 -13.77 -13.61 -11.07
CA VAL A 202 -14.27 -12.34 -10.55
C VAL A 202 -15.29 -12.52 -9.43
N LEU A 203 -16.37 -13.28 -9.68
CA LEU A 203 -17.45 -13.45 -8.71
C LEU A 203 -16.97 -14.11 -7.41
N ARG A 204 -16.17 -15.17 -7.54
CA ARG A 204 -15.62 -15.87 -6.37
C ARG A 204 -14.76 -14.93 -5.54
N THR A 205 -13.91 -14.14 -6.18
CA THR A 205 -13.04 -13.17 -5.47
C THR A 205 -13.86 -12.13 -4.74
N ILE A 206 -14.92 -11.56 -5.38
CA ILE A 206 -15.83 -10.62 -4.73
C ILE A 206 -16.45 -11.23 -3.47
N LEU A 207 -17.09 -12.38 -3.61
CA LEU A 207 -17.79 -13.06 -2.51
C LEU A 207 -16.82 -13.39 -1.37
N THR A 208 -15.65 -13.92 -1.69
CA THR A 208 -14.61 -14.22 -0.69
C THR A 208 -14.19 -12.95 0.07
N MET A 209 -13.87 -11.87 -0.65
CA MET A 209 -13.45 -10.62 -0.01
C MET A 209 -14.54 -10.00 0.85
N TRP A 210 -15.80 -10.06 0.42
CA TRP A 210 -16.93 -9.55 1.20
C TRP A 210 -17.15 -10.37 2.47
N LEU A 211 -17.13 -11.70 2.36
CA LEU A 211 -17.30 -12.60 3.50
C LEU A 211 -16.18 -12.41 4.53
N LEU A 212 -14.92 -12.36 4.09
CA LEU A 212 -13.78 -12.14 4.98
C LEU A 212 -13.85 -10.80 5.70
N ARG A 213 -14.25 -9.72 5.00
CA ARG A 213 -14.43 -8.39 5.61
C ARG A 213 -15.58 -8.37 6.61
N LEU A 214 -16.70 -9.00 6.29
CA LEU A 214 -17.85 -9.12 7.19
C LEU A 214 -17.45 -9.87 8.47
N ARG A 215 -16.79 -11.02 8.32
CA ARG A 215 -16.31 -11.80 9.47
C ARG A 215 -15.28 -11.06 10.31
N PHE A 216 -14.36 -10.32 9.66
CA PHE A 216 -13.42 -9.44 10.36
C PHE A 216 -14.14 -8.36 11.16
N PHE A 217 -15.18 -7.75 10.58
CA PHE A 217 -16.00 -6.74 11.27
C PHE A 217 -16.68 -7.30 12.52
N PHE A 218 -17.10 -8.57 12.50
CA PHE A 218 -17.66 -9.29 13.66
C PHE A 218 -16.62 -9.94 14.57
N GLY A 219 -15.36 -9.58 14.44
CA GLY A 219 -14.30 -10.00 15.36
C GLY A 219 -13.68 -11.37 15.06
N ALA A 220 -13.86 -11.92 13.86
CA ALA A 220 -13.17 -13.15 13.48
C ALA A 220 -11.64 -12.99 13.53
N ASN A 221 -10.94 -14.04 13.98
CA ASN A 221 -9.49 -14.04 14.12
C ASN A 221 -8.81 -13.86 12.74
N PRO A 222 -7.95 -12.82 12.56
CA PRO A 222 -7.26 -12.54 11.30
C PRO A 222 -6.40 -13.70 10.77
N ASN A 223 -5.84 -14.55 11.65
CA ASN A 223 -5.07 -15.72 11.24
C ASN A 223 -5.94 -16.76 10.52
N ASN A 224 -7.17 -16.98 10.97
CA ASN A 224 -8.10 -17.88 10.30
C ASN A 224 -8.52 -17.32 8.95
N LEU A 225 -8.82 -16.02 8.90
CA LEU A 225 -9.16 -15.33 7.65
C LEU A 225 -8.01 -15.38 6.63
N ALA A 226 -6.77 -15.25 7.09
CA ALA A 226 -5.59 -15.33 6.22
C ALA A 226 -5.42 -16.73 5.61
N ARG A 227 -5.62 -17.80 6.40
CA ARG A 227 -5.58 -19.18 5.90
C ARG A 227 -6.63 -19.41 4.81
N GLU A 228 -7.86 -18.98 5.05
CA GLU A 228 -8.96 -19.09 4.07
C GLU A 228 -8.69 -18.27 2.79
N TYR A 229 -7.99 -17.15 2.95
CA TYR A 229 -7.57 -16.30 1.83
C TYR A 229 -6.39 -16.88 1.04
N GLY A 230 -5.76 -17.95 1.52
CA GLY A 230 -4.63 -18.62 0.90
C GLY A 230 -3.27 -18.04 1.30
N TYR A 231 -3.19 -17.29 2.41
CA TYR A 231 -1.92 -16.90 3.00
C TYR A 231 -1.42 -17.97 3.96
N ALA A 232 -0.16 -18.40 3.80
CA ALA A 232 0.49 -19.20 4.82
C ALA A 232 0.65 -18.35 6.09
N PRO A 233 0.18 -18.82 7.26
CA PRO A 233 0.41 -18.11 8.51
C PRO A 233 1.91 -18.06 8.80
N ARG A 234 2.33 -17.02 9.55
CA ARG A 234 3.68 -16.97 10.11
C ARG A 234 3.87 -18.19 11.01
N GLN A 235 4.98 -18.89 10.86
CA GLN A 235 5.45 -19.80 11.90
C GLN A 235 6.12 -18.91 12.96
N HIS A 236 5.55 -18.89 14.14
CA HIS A 236 6.14 -18.26 15.33
C HIS A 236 7.19 -19.18 15.91
#